data_14277f0b5242d2a05e576d9feb43a841
#
_entry.id   14277f0b5242d2a05e576d9feb43a841
#
_cell.length_a   1.000
_cell.length_b   1.000
_cell.length_c   1.000
_cell.angle_alpha   90.00
_cell.angle_beta   90.00
_cell.angle_gamma   90.00
#
_symmetry.space_group_name_H-M   'P 1'
#
loop_
_entity.id
_entity.type
_entity.pdbx_description
1 polymer ?
#
loop_
_entity_poly.entity_id
_entity_poly.type
_entity_poly.pdbx_seq_one_letter_code
_entity_poly.pdbx_strand_id
1 'polypeptide(L)'
;MVRDVTAIDDLLSSIFLNKHIPFKSDFENWLRRSRRFQSFAAQYRTKMRAKLNNVRDEAGLQDLRAEWEVAFIVLQDERFTLEYETYLAAKQRGPDYTAAFRTNTRLNIEVRRIRGLELDHASPDVLMHKMMTVICDKVRQMPPGMIN
;
A
#
# COMPACT_ATOMS: atom_id res chain seq x y z
N MET A 1 13.63 19.99 15.52
CA MET A 1 12.54 20.44 14.61
C MET A 1 13.00 20.67 13.17
N VAL A 2 14.13 21.30 12.90
CA VAL A 2 14.63 21.54 11.52
C VAL A 2 15.07 20.25 10.80
N ARG A 3 15.65 19.27 11.50
CA ARG A 3 16.11 17.99 10.91
C ARG A 3 14.99 17.09 10.36
N ASP A 4 13.80 17.12 10.97
CA ASP A 4 12.67 16.28 10.53
C ASP A 4 12.05 16.77 9.20
N VAL A 5 12.05 18.08 8.95
CA VAL A 5 11.51 18.67 7.72
C VAL A 5 12.39 18.31 6.52
N THR A 6 13.71 18.44 6.66
CA THR A 6 14.66 18.10 5.60
C THR A 6 14.57 16.62 5.21
N ALA A 7 14.42 15.72 6.19
CA ALA A 7 14.28 14.28 5.94
C ALA A 7 12.99 13.92 5.18
N ILE A 8 11.89 14.62 5.45
CA ILE A 8 10.62 14.42 4.70
C ILE A 8 10.75 14.93 3.28
N ASP A 9 11.35 16.12 3.09
CA ASP A 9 11.56 16.69 1.75
C ASP A 9 12.48 15.81 0.89
N ASP A 10 13.52 15.23 1.48
CA ASP A 10 14.42 14.28 0.83
C ASP A 10 13.67 13.00 0.41
N LEU A 11 12.79 12.46 1.27
CA LEU A 11 11.96 11.30 0.93
C LEU A 11 11.00 11.61 -0.20
N LEU A 12 10.30 12.74 -0.14
CA LEU A 12 9.38 13.17 -1.19
C LEU A 12 10.11 13.35 -2.53
N SER A 13 11.26 14.02 -2.52
CA SER A 13 12.07 14.22 -3.71
C SER A 13 12.59 12.90 -4.29
N SER A 14 13.01 11.98 -3.42
CA SER A 14 13.52 10.66 -3.82
C SER A 14 12.44 9.75 -4.40
N ILE A 15 11.21 9.76 -3.87
CA ILE A 15 10.13 8.88 -4.30
C ILE A 15 9.43 9.45 -5.53
N PHE A 16 9.09 10.75 -5.51
CA PHE A 16 8.25 11.38 -6.54
C PHE A 16 9.03 12.00 -7.69
N LEU A 17 10.36 12.19 -7.58
CA LEU A 17 11.23 12.73 -8.64
C LEU A 17 10.67 14.02 -9.28
N ASN A 18 10.13 14.93 -8.49
CA ASN A 18 9.48 16.18 -8.93
C ASN A 18 8.28 15.99 -9.87
N LYS A 19 7.73 14.79 -9.98
CA LYS A 19 6.48 14.54 -10.71
C LYS A 19 5.30 15.19 -9.98
N HIS A 20 4.38 15.74 -10.76
CA HIS A 20 3.10 16.19 -10.23
C HIS A 20 2.19 14.96 -10.07
N ILE A 21 2.05 14.48 -8.85
CA ILE A 21 1.21 13.33 -8.50
C ILE A 21 0.08 13.80 -7.59
N PRO A 22 -1.19 13.54 -7.92
CA PRO A 22 -2.35 14.08 -7.18
C PRO A 22 -2.32 13.80 -5.68
N PHE A 23 -1.86 12.62 -5.26
CA PHE A 23 -1.85 12.23 -3.84
C PHE A 23 -0.52 12.54 -3.11
N LYS A 24 0.39 13.30 -3.71
CA LYS A 24 1.68 13.65 -3.07
C LYS A 24 1.48 14.40 -1.76
N SER A 25 0.49 15.28 -1.69
CA SER A 25 0.15 16.03 -0.47
C SER A 25 -0.38 15.13 0.65
N ASP A 26 -1.19 14.11 0.30
CA ASP A 26 -1.66 13.11 1.25
C ASP A 26 -0.48 12.32 1.81
N PHE A 27 0.43 11.87 0.94
CA PHE A 27 1.62 11.14 1.32
C PHE A 27 2.54 11.95 2.25
N GLU A 28 2.75 13.23 1.95
CA GLU A 28 3.49 14.15 2.81
C GLU A 28 2.82 14.27 4.19
N ASN A 29 1.50 14.39 4.24
CA ASN A 29 0.75 14.43 5.48
C ASN A 29 0.91 13.14 6.30
N TRP A 30 0.91 11.96 5.65
CA TRP A 30 1.18 10.68 6.33
C TRP A 30 2.59 10.62 6.91
N LEU A 31 3.59 11.10 6.20
CA LEU A 31 4.97 11.20 6.70
C LEU A 31 5.05 12.12 7.94
N ARG A 32 4.37 13.27 7.90
CA ARG A 32 4.36 14.22 9.03
C ARG A 32 3.66 13.65 10.27
N ARG A 33 2.67 12.80 10.09
CA ARG A 33 1.86 12.24 11.19
C ARG A 33 2.42 10.96 11.78
N SER A 34 3.30 10.24 11.10
CA SER A 34 3.77 8.92 11.54
C SER A 34 5.26 8.72 11.30
N ARG A 35 6.06 8.71 12.37
CA ARG A 35 7.48 8.36 12.30
C ARG A 35 7.70 6.92 11.81
N ARG A 36 6.79 6.02 12.14
CA ARG A 36 6.86 4.63 11.69
C ARG A 36 6.65 4.53 10.19
N PHE A 37 5.72 5.31 9.65
CA PHE A 37 5.53 5.40 8.20
C PHE A 37 6.73 6.08 7.51
N GLN A 38 7.35 7.11 8.13
CA GLN A 38 8.60 7.68 7.62
C GLN A 38 9.69 6.60 7.50
N SER A 39 9.91 5.80 8.56
CA SER A 39 10.91 4.74 8.55
C SER A 39 10.61 3.68 7.49
N PHE A 40 9.35 3.31 7.33
CA PHE A 40 8.88 2.41 6.28
C PHE A 40 9.15 2.99 4.88
N ALA A 41 8.77 4.23 4.63
CA ALA A 41 8.99 4.90 3.35
C ALA A 41 10.49 5.06 3.04
N ALA A 42 11.32 5.34 4.04
CA ALA A 42 12.77 5.41 3.89
C ALA A 42 13.37 4.04 3.51
N GLN A 43 12.95 2.98 4.18
CA GLN A 43 13.38 1.61 3.91
C GLN A 43 13.02 1.17 2.49
N TYR A 44 11.80 1.48 2.03
CA TYR A 44 11.27 1.01 0.75
C TYR A 44 11.25 2.08 -0.36
N ARG A 45 11.94 3.20 -0.19
CA ARG A 45 11.93 4.35 -1.11
C ARG A 45 12.19 3.99 -2.58
N THR A 46 13.15 3.10 -2.83
CA THR A 46 13.51 2.66 -4.19
C THR A 46 12.38 1.84 -4.82
N LYS A 47 11.76 0.93 -4.04
CA LYS A 47 10.62 0.13 -4.47
C LYS A 47 9.40 1.01 -4.74
N MET A 48 9.08 1.94 -3.84
CA MET A 48 7.97 2.89 -4.00
C MET A 48 8.16 3.75 -5.26
N ARG A 49 9.36 4.28 -5.49
CA ARG A 49 9.69 5.00 -6.71
C ARG A 49 9.53 4.16 -7.96
N ALA A 50 10.00 2.92 -7.96
CA ALA A 50 9.86 2.02 -9.09
C ALA A 50 8.39 1.71 -9.41
N LYS A 51 7.57 1.44 -8.39
CA LYS A 51 6.12 1.26 -8.57
C LYS A 51 5.47 2.50 -9.18
N LEU A 52 5.75 3.68 -8.64
CA LEU A 52 5.22 4.94 -9.16
C LEU A 52 5.61 5.20 -10.62
N ASN A 53 6.84 4.84 -11.00
CA ASN A 53 7.31 5.00 -12.38
C ASN A 53 6.64 4.02 -13.36
N ASN A 54 6.16 2.89 -12.89
CA ASN A 54 5.49 1.87 -13.69
C ASN A 54 3.99 2.12 -13.87
N VAL A 55 3.41 3.04 -13.12
CA VAL A 55 2.01 3.43 -13.26
C VAL A 55 1.81 4.19 -14.57
N ARG A 56 0.77 3.82 -15.34
CA ARG A 56 0.53 4.37 -16.68
C ARG A 56 -0.71 5.25 -16.76
N ASP A 57 -1.64 5.12 -15.82
CA ASP A 57 -2.94 5.79 -15.85
C ASP A 57 -3.39 6.25 -14.45
N GLU A 58 -4.43 7.06 -14.42
CA GLU A 58 -5.03 7.59 -13.21
C GLU A 58 -5.56 6.47 -12.30
N ALA A 59 -6.12 5.41 -12.86
CA ALA A 59 -6.64 4.28 -12.09
C ALA A 59 -5.51 3.56 -11.34
N GLY A 60 -4.36 3.37 -11.98
CA GLY A 60 -3.17 2.83 -11.34
C GLY A 60 -2.60 3.73 -10.25
N LEU A 61 -2.67 5.06 -10.41
CA LEU A 61 -2.29 6.01 -9.36
C LEU A 61 -3.19 5.89 -8.13
N GLN A 62 -4.49 5.72 -8.33
CA GLN A 62 -5.44 5.53 -7.24
C GLN A 62 -5.25 4.17 -6.53
N ASP A 63 -4.91 3.11 -7.28
CA ASP A 63 -4.58 1.81 -6.70
C ASP A 63 -3.31 1.90 -5.84
N LEU A 64 -2.28 2.58 -6.34
CA LEU A 64 -1.03 2.80 -5.61
C LEU A 64 -1.23 3.67 -4.35
N ARG A 65 -2.06 4.72 -4.45
CA ARG A 65 -2.47 5.53 -3.30
C ARG A 65 -3.12 4.68 -2.23
N ALA A 66 -4.10 3.84 -2.59
CA ALA A 66 -4.79 2.96 -1.66
C ALA A 66 -3.83 1.96 -1.00
N GLU A 67 -2.90 1.40 -1.77
CA GLU A 67 -1.87 0.50 -1.25
C GLU A 67 -1.02 1.20 -0.17
N TRP A 68 -0.49 2.40 -0.44
CA TRP A 68 0.34 3.10 0.54
C TRP A 68 -0.44 3.66 1.73
N GLU A 69 -1.72 4.01 1.55
CA GLU A 69 -2.61 4.41 2.63
C GLU A 69 -2.86 3.26 3.62
N VAL A 70 -3.01 2.03 3.13
CA VAL A 70 -3.12 0.84 3.99
C VAL A 70 -1.85 0.65 4.83
N ALA A 71 -0.66 0.83 4.25
CA ALA A 71 0.59 0.79 5.02
C ALA A 71 0.61 1.86 6.13
N PHE A 72 0.19 3.09 5.81
CA PHE A 72 0.07 4.16 6.80
C PHE A 72 -0.89 3.78 7.93
N ILE A 73 -2.07 3.23 7.60
CA ILE A 73 -3.10 2.84 8.60
C ILE A 73 -2.57 1.71 9.50
N VAL A 74 -2.02 0.65 8.93
CA VAL A 74 -1.49 -0.50 9.70
C VAL A 74 -0.38 -0.05 10.66
N LEU A 75 0.48 0.86 10.22
CA LEU A 75 1.59 1.36 11.02
C LEU A 75 1.17 2.37 12.11
N GLN A 76 -0.11 2.77 12.20
CA GLN A 76 -0.61 3.53 13.36
C GLN A 76 -0.67 2.67 14.63
N ASP A 77 -0.85 1.36 14.51
CA ASP A 77 -0.83 0.44 15.63
C ASP A 77 0.58 -0.10 15.84
N GLU A 78 1.19 0.23 17.00
CA GLU A 78 2.56 -0.15 17.36
C GLU A 78 2.77 -1.66 17.44
N ARG A 79 1.70 -2.43 17.59
CA ARG A 79 1.75 -3.90 17.67
C ARG A 79 2.05 -4.56 16.32
N PHE A 80 1.91 -3.82 15.20
CA PHE A 80 2.22 -4.33 13.87
C PHE A 80 3.61 -3.89 13.41
N THR A 81 4.33 -4.81 12.76
CA THR A 81 5.42 -4.50 11.84
C THR A 81 4.99 -4.86 10.43
N LEU A 82 5.54 -4.19 9.42
CA LEU A 82 5.10 -4.30 8.04
C LEU A 82 6.29 -4.48 7.11
N GLU A 83 6.24 -5.51 6.28
CA GLU A 83 7.17 -5.76 5.19
C GLU A 83 6.46 -5.58 3.85
N TYR A 84 7.12 -4.94 2.88
CA TYR A 84 6.56 -4.60 1.59
C TYR A 84 6.99 -5.62 0.52
N GLU A 85 5.99 -6.31 -0.10
CA GLU A 85 6.22 -7.25 -1.20
C GLU A 85 7.37 -8.24 -0.96
N THR A 86 7.32 -8.96 0.14
CA THR A 86 8.38 -9.89 0.59
C THR A 86 8.68 -11.00 -0.43
N TYR A 87 7.70 -11.37 -1.26
CA TYR A 87 7.79 -12.52 -2.18
C TYR A 87 8.34 -12.18 -3.56
N LEU A 88 8.49 -10.89 -3.92
CA LEU A 88 9.03 -10.48 -5.22
C LEU A 88 10.48 -10.92 -5.45
N ALA A 89 11.27 -11.01 -4.38
CA ALA A 89 12.66 -11.48 -4.46
C ALA A 89 12.77 -12.93 -4.98
N ALA A 90 11.72 -13.74 -4.79
CA ALA A 90 11.63 -15.12 -5.27
C ALA A 90 10.97 -15.24 -6.66
N LYS A 91 10.71 -14.12 -7.37
CA LYS A 91 9.94 -14.08 -8.62
C LYS A 91 8.53 -14.69 -8.50
N GLN A 92 8.00 -14.75 -7.30
CA GLN A 92 6.66 -15.24 -7.03
C GLN A 92 5.68 -14.08 -6.89
N ARG A 93 4.46 -14.25 -7.39
CA ARG A 93 3.36 -13.35 -7.07
C ARG A 93 3.01 -13.55 -5.60
N GLY A 94 2.96 -12.46 -4.84
CA GLY A 94 2.65 -12.48 -3.43
C GLY A 94 1.76 -11.32 -3.03
N PRO A 95 1.37 -11.26 -1.76
CA PRO A 95 0.60 -10.14 -1.22
C PRO A 95 1.42 -8.85 -1.27
N ASP A 96 0.71 -7.71 -1.23
CA ASP A 96 1.34 -6.40 -1.19
C ASP A 96 2.17 -6.21 0.09
N TYR A 97 1.68 -6.75 1.20
CA TYR A 97 2.38 -6.69 2.49
C TYR A 97 2.33 -7.99 3.25
N THR A 98 3.37 -8.22 4.04
CA THR A 98 3.36 -9.16 5.15
C THR A 98 3.43 -8.36 6.44
N ALA A 99 2.39 -8.45 7.25
CA ALA A 99 2.34 -7.84 8.57
C ALA A 99 2.63 -8.88 9.65
N ALA A 100 3.41 -8.52 10.67
CA ALA A 100 3.52 -9.30 11.88
C ALA A 100 2.84 -8.55 13.02
N PHE A 101 1.86 -9.20 13.65
CA PHE A 101 1.20 -8.72 14.86
C PHE A 101 1.97 -9.21 16.08
N ARG A 102 2.50 -8.27 16.88
CA ARG A 102 3.46 -8.56 17.94
C ARG A 102 4.65 -9.36 17.38
N THR A 103 4.91 -10.59 17.86
CA THR A 103 6.03 -11.42 17.37
C THR A 103 5.58 -12.73 16.74
N ASN A 104 4.32 -13.11 16.86
CA ASN A 104 3.89 -14.49 16.65
C ASN A 104 2.90 -14.68 15.51
N THR A 105 2.13 -13.67 15.12
CA THR A 105 1.10 -13.83 14.10
C THR A 105 1.50 -13.09 12.84
N ARG A 106 1.70 -13.81 11.74
CA ARG A 106 1.93 -13.22 10.41
C ARG A 106 0.65 -13.20 9.62
N LEU A 107 0.40 -12.07 8.97
CA LEU A 107 -0.77 -11.81 8.13
C LEU A 107 -0.31 -11.33 6.78
N ASN A 108 -0.87 -11.91 5.73
CA ASN A 108 -0.68 -11.42 4.37
C ASN A 108 -1.78 -10.42 4.05
N ILE A 109 -1.41 -9.23 3.58
CA ILE A 109 -2.33 -8.16 3.24
C ILE A 109 -2.25 -7.91 1.74
N GLU A 110 -3.38 -8.04 1.09
CA GLU A 110 -3.57 -7.68 -0.30
C GLU A 110 -4.52 -6.49 -0.38
N VAL A 111 -4.12 -5.45 -1.09
CA VAL A 111 -4.91 -4.24 -1.25
C VAL A 111 -5.57 -4.23 -2.63
N ARG A 112 -6.89 -4.09 -2.65
CA ARG A 112 -7.66 -3.99 -3.89
C ARG A 112 -8.70 -2.90 -3.79
N ARG A 113 -8.68 -2.00 -4.76
CA ARG A 113 -9.73 -1.01 -4.93
C ARG A 113 -10.83 -1.58 -5.82
N ILE A 114 -12.08 -1.52 -5.36
CA ILE A 114 -13.23 -1.93 -6.15
C ILE A 114 -13.57 -0.80 -7.12
N ARG A 115 -13.41 -1.06 -8.41
CA ARG A 115 -13.65 -0.08 -9.47
C ARG A 115 -15.08 -0.17 -10.01
N GLY A 116 -15.60 0.96 -10.50
CA GLY A 116 -16.90 1.02 -11.20
C GLY A 116 -18.10 0.74 -10.29
N LEU A 117 -17.98 1.05 -9.01
CA LEU A 117 -19.10 1.15 -8.09
C LEU A 117 -19.29 2.62 -7.71
N GLU A 118 -20.45 3.14 -8.05
CA GLU A 118 -20.98 4.33 -7.36
C GLU A 118 -21.54 3.83 -6.04
N LEU A 119 -20.74 3.90 -4.98
CA LEU A 119 -21.07 3.33 -3.65
C LEU A 119 -22.38 3.88 -3.10
N ASP A 120 -22.72 5.12 -3.45
CA ASP A 120 -23.93 5.79 -2.98
C ASP A 120 -25.24 5.18 -3.56
N HIS A 121 -25.13 4.38 -4.61
CA HIS A 121 -26.28 3.79 -5.32
C HIS A 121 -26.20 2.25 -5.48
N ALA A 122 -25.13 1.62 -5.04
CA ALA A 122 -24.98 0.17 -5.15
C ALA A 122 -25.80 -0.54 -4.07
N SER A 123 -26.65 -1.48 -4.46
CA SER A 123 -27.30 -2.35 -3.49
C SER A 123 -26.26 -3.22 -2.75
N PRO A 124 -26.54 -3.63 -1.50
CA PRO A 124 -25.63 -4.51 -0.74
C PRO A 124 -25.29 -5.80 -1.50
N ASP A 125 -26.21 -6.36 -2.28
CA ASP A 125 -26.00 -7.59 -3.05
C ASP A 125 -25.01 -7.37 -4.19
N VAL A 126 -25.09 -6.24 -4.89
CA VAL A 126 -24.14 -5.87 -5.96
C VAL A 126 -22.76 -5.67 -5.39
N LEU A 127 -22.64 -5.00 -4.25
CA LEU A 127 -21.38 -4.80 -3.55
C LEU A 127 -20.78 -6.14 -3.12
N MET A 128 -21.57 -6.99 -2.48
CA MET A 128 -21.16 -8.32 -2.02
C MET A 128 -20.68 -9.19 -3.20
N HIS A 129 -21.42 -9.24 -4.29
CA HIS A 129 -21.04 -10.01 -5.48
C HIS A 129 -19.69 -9.52 -6.03
N LYS A 130 -19.49 -8.22 -6.13
CA LYS A 130 -18.25 -7.65 -6.64
C LYS A 130 -17.06 -7.90 -5.71
N MET A 131 -17.25 -7.80 -4.42
CA MET A 131 -16.24 -8.15 -3.42
C MET A 131 -15.85 -9.63 -3.52
N MET A 132 -16.83 -10.53 -3.58
CA MET A 132 -16.58 -11.97 -3.72
C MET A 132 -15.83 -12.30 -5.01
N THR A 133 -16.17 -11.66 -6.12
CA THR A 133 -15.45 -11.83 -7.40
C THR A 133 -13.99 -11.43 -7.26
N VAL A 134 -13.69 -10.25 -6.69
CA VAL A 134 -12.32 -9.76 -6.48
C VAL A 134 -11.53 -10.71 -5.57
N ILE A 135 -12.16 -11.17 -4.48
CA ILE A 135 -11.52 -12.12 -3.53
C ILE A 135 -11.21 -13.45 -4.23
N CYS A 136 -12.19 -14.05 -4.91
CA CYS A 136 -12.01 -15.33 -5.60
C CYS A 136 -10.93 -15.25 -6.69
N ASP A 137 -10.90 -14.19 -7.49
CA ASP A 137 -9.88 -14.01 -8.52
C ASP A 137 -8.49 -13.89 -7.91
N LYS A 138 -8.36 -13.21 -6.77
CA LYS A 138 -7.08 -13.07 -6.10
C LYS A 138 -6.61 -14.35 -5.44
N VAL A 139 -7.52 -15.07 -4.79
CA VAL A 139 -7.21 -16.40 -4.19
C VAL A 139 -6.70 -17.36 -5.25
N ARG A 140 -7.29 -17.38 -6.44
CA ARG A 140 -6.82 -18.22 -7.57
C ARG A 140 -5.44 -17.84 -8.09
N GLN A 141 -5.01 -16.59 -7.90
CA GLN A 141 -3.69 -16.10 -8.35
C GLN A 141 -2.58 -16.36 -7.33
N MET A 142 -2.93 -16.65 -6.07
CA MET A 142 -1.95 -16.88 -5.01
C MET A 142 -1.46 -18.33 -5.03
N PRO A 143 -0.13 -18.54 -4.82
CA PRO A 143 0.40 -19.86 -4.61
C PRO A 143 -0.24 -20.54 -3.39
N PRO A 144 -0.36 -21.88 -3.41
CA PRO A 144 -0.79 -22.65 -2.24
C PRO A 144 0.05 -22.31 -1.00
N GLY A 145 -0.59 -22.15 0.15
CA GLY A 145 0.08 -21.84 1.43
C GLY A 145 0.30 -20.34 1.71
N MET A 146 -0.06 -19.44 0.80
CA MET A 146 -0.03 -17.98 1.05
C MET A 146 -1.35 -17.39 1.55
N ILE A 147 -2.39 -18.19 1.63
CA ILE A 147 -3.70 -17.79 2.15
C ILE A 147 -3.68 -18.02 3.65
N ASN A 148 -3.94 -16.98 4.41
CA ASN A 148 -4.07 -17.03 5.87
C ASN A 148 -5.37 -17.73 6.29
#